data_ecd029d92dffe71f1e0238f17802c496
#
_entry.id   ecd029d92dffe71f1e0238f17802c496
#
_cell.length_a   1.000
_cell.length_b   1.000
_cell.length_c   1.000
_cell.angle_alpha   90.00
_cell.angle_beta   90.00
_cell.angle_gamma   90.00
#
_symmetry.space_group_name_H-M   'P 1'
#
loop_
_entity.id
_entity.type
_entity.pdbx_description
1 polymer ?
#
loop_
_entity_poly.entity_id
_entity_poly.type
_entity_poly.pdbx_seq_one_letter_code
_entity_poly.pdbx_strand_id
1 'polypeptide(L)'
;MITDTARLLTAYKHDIRCAGHLERGLDPAKRRETVEIIAQILRHYEFDAIAFRGLSGALFAPTVAMLLDKSLLAVRKGEDCHSSRTVEGDYAALTYVILDDMVSSGETIRVIVEDIKKVMPWAECVGVLQYLWKTPSSDWRYSVDPVDHWVKKENLNGWSVL
;
A
#
# COMPACT_ATOMS: atom_id res chain seq x y z
N MET A 1 15.88 -41.30 -11.09
CA MET A 1 15.01 -40.61 -12.04
C MET A 1 14.29 -39.46 -11.33
N ILE A 2 15.05 -38.39 -10.97
CA ILE A 2 14.53 -37.15 -10.34
C ILE A 2 14.95 -35.96 -11.25
N THR A 3 14.78 -36.08 -12.54
CA THR A 3 15.61 -35.17 -13.35
C THR A 3 14.84 -34.20 -14.19
N ASP A 4 13.56 -34.43 -14.47
CA ASP A 4 12.88 -33.50 -15.39
C ASP A 4 12.06 -32.43 -14.70
N THR A 5 11.38 -32.75 -13.60
CA THR A 5 10.53 -31.77 -12.91
C THR A 5 11.37 -30.67 -12.23
N ALA A 6 12.53 -31.02 -11.66
CA ALA A 6 13.43 -30.04 -11.04
C ALA A 6 14.11 -29.14 -12.09
N ARG A 7 14.45 -29.67 -13.26
CA ARG A 7 14.98 -28.88 -14.38
C ARG A 7 13.93 -27.98 -15.00
N LEU A 8 12.69 -28.47 -15.17
CA LEU A 8 11.57 -27.65 -15.62
C LEU A 8 11.27 -26.53 -14.63
N LEU A 9 11.25 -26.80 -13.32
CA LEU A 9 11.05 -25.78 -12.29
C LEU A 9 12.20 -24.77 -12.24
N THR A 10 13.42 -25.17 -12.53
CA THR A 10 14.58 -24.25 -12.58
C THR A 10 14.56 -23.41 -13.85
N ALA A 11 14.23 -23.98 -15.00
CA ALA A 11 14.06 -23.24 -16.25
C ALA A 11 12.88 -22.25 -16.17
N TYR A 12 11.76 -22.66 -15.57
CA TYR A 12 10.60 -21.78 -15.32
C TYR A 12 10.92 -20.64 -14.36
N LYS A 13 11.79 -20.83 -13.36
CA LYS A 13 12.21 -19.75 -12.46
C LYS A 13 12.98 -18.62 -13.15
N HIS A 14 13.61 -18.87 -14.29
CA HIS A 14 14.37 -17.85 -15.02
C HIS A 14 13.53 -17.04 -16.01
N ASP A 15 12.38 -17.53 -16.44
CA ASP A 15 11.57 -16.90 -17.48
C ASP A 15 10.23 -16.32 -17.01
N ILE A 16 9.76 -16.69 -15.81
CA ILE A 16 8.60 -16.04 -15.20
C ILE A 16 9.11 -14.78 -14.49
N ARG A 17 9.40 -13.77 -15.24
CA ARG A 17 9.44 -12.41 -14.72
C ARG A 17 7.98 -12.02 -14.48
N CYS A 18 7.58 -12.01 -13.21
CA CYS A 18 6.35 -11.34 -12.81
C CYS A 18 6.49 -9.89 -13.25
N ALA A 19 6.03 -9.58 -14.45
CA ALA A 19 6.03 -8.24 -14.97
C ALA A 19 4.86 -7.48 -14.34
N GLY A 20 5.14 -6.38 -13.68
CA GLY A 20 4.11 -5.47 -13.20
C GLY A 20 4.41 -4.88 -11.82
N HIS A 21 3.66 -3.87 -11.50
CA HIS A 21 3.77 -3.13 -10.24
C HIS A 21 3.45 -3.96 -8.98
N LEU A 22 2.82 -5.13 -9.13
CA LEU A 22 2.52 -6.05 -8.03
C LEU A 22 3.66 -7.04 -7.71
N GLU A 23 4.71 -7.10 -8.52
CA GLU A 23 5.81 -8.07 -8.37
C GLU A 23 6.37 -8.10 -6.94
N ARG A 24 6.55 -6.94 -6.32
CA ARG A 24 7.05 -6.85 -4.94
C ARG A 24 6.14 -7.51 -3.91
N GLY A 25 4.83 -7.45 -4.12
CA GLY A 25 3.86 -8.07 -3.24
C GLY A 25 3.69 -9.57 -3.49
N LEU A 26 3.96 -10.03 -4.71
CA LEU A 26 3.78 -11.43 -5.11
C LEU A 26 5.01 -12.28 -4.83
N ASP A 27 6.22 -11.72 -4.93
CA ASP A 27 7.46 -12.39 -4.57
C ASP A 27 7.65 -12.38 -3.04
N PRO A 28 7.83 -13.55 -2.39
CA PRO A 28 7.92 -13.62 -0.93
C PRO A 28 9.09 -12.86 -0.32
N ALA A 29 10.25 -12.84 -0.99
CA ALA A 29 11.45 -12.16 -0.48
C ALA A 29 11.30 -10.65 -0.61
N LYS A 30 10.86 -10.16 -1.78
CA LYS A 30 10.61 -8.75 -2.04
C LYS A 30 9.48 -8.19 -1.16
N ARG A 31 8.43 -8.99 -0.93
CA ARG A 31 7.34 -8.60 -0.03
C ARG A 31 7.83 -8.41 1.40
N ARG A 32 8.65 -9.34 1.92
CA ARG A 32 9.23 -9.22 3.26
C ARG A 32 10.06 -7.95 3.41
N GLU A 33 11.00 -7.74 2.48
CA GLU A 33 11.83 -6.53 2.45
C GLU A 33 10.97 -5.26 2.43
N THR A 34 9.97 -5.21 1.56
CA THR A 34 9.07 -4.05 1.43
C THR A 34 8.26 -3.79 2.70
N VAL A 35 7.73 -4.86 3.32
CA VAL A 35 6.99 -4.75 4.60
C VAL A 35 7.89 -4.19 5.71
N GLU A 36 9.13 -4.66 5.80
CA GLU A 36 10.11 -4.17 6.80
C GLU A 36 10.41 -2.69 6.61
N ILE A 37 10.62 -2.25 5.37
CA ILE A 37 10.86 -0.83 5.04
C ILE A 37 9.64 0.03 5.40
N ILE A 38 8.44 -0.37 4.98
CA ILE A 38 7.20 0.34 5.30
C ILE A 38 7.03 0.46 6.81
N ALA A 39 7.20 -0.64 7.54
CA ALA A 39 7.05 -0.65 8.98
C ALA A 39 8.10 0.24 9.69
N GLN A 40 9.34 0.26 9.20
CA GLN A 40 10.39 1.15 9.73
C GLN A 40 10.00 2.62 9.56
N ILE A 41 9.50 3.01 8.40
CA ILE A 41 9.06 4.38 8.12
C ILE A 41 7.90 4.75 9.04
N LEU A 42 6.86 3.92 9.06
CA LEU A 42 5.63 4.22 9.78
C LEU A 42 5.78 4.24 11.31
N ARG A 43 6.78 3.56 11.89
CA ARG A 43 7.07 3.62 13.34
C ARG A 43 7.39 5.02 13.87
N HIS A 44 7.77 5.94 12.99
CA HIS A 44 8.09 7.32 13.38
C HIS A 44 6.87 8.25 13.39
N TYR A 45 5.67 7.71 13.11
CA TYR A 45 4.44 8.50 13.00
C TYR A 45 3.36 7.93 13.91
N GLU A 46 2.58 8.84 14.49
CA GLU A 46 1.42 8.48 15.30
C GLU A 46 0.17 8.43 14.43
N PHE A 47 -0.50 7.29 14.44
CA PHE A 47 -1.77 7.04 13.75
C PHE A 47 -2.44 5.79 14.32
N ASP A 48 -3.75 5.62 14.07
CA ASP A 48 -4.53 4.50 14.59
C ASP A 48 -4.72 3.38 13.56
N ALA A 49 -4.89 3.73 12.29
CA ALA A 49 -5.21 2.76 11.25
C ALA A 49 -4.42 2.96 9.96
N ILE A 50 -4.27 1.88 9.19
CA ILE A 50 -3.75 1.90 7.81
C ILE A 50 -4.93 1.74 6.86
N ALA A 51 -5.17 2.75 6.03
CA ALA A 51 -6.16 2.74 4.97
C ALA A 51 -5.54 2.28 3.65
N PHE A 52 -6.28 1.47 2.90
CA PHE A 52 -5.84 1.00 1.59
C PHE A 52 -7.02 0.73 0.67
N ARG A 53 -6.75 0.70 -0.66
CA ARG A 53 -7.74 0.40 -1.68
C ARG A 53 -7.16 -0.49 -2.76
N GLY A 54 -7.84 -1.59 -3.06
CA GLY A 54 -7.43 -2.53 -4.11
C GLY A 54 -6.30 -3.46 -3.69
N LEU A 55 -5.82 -4.23 -4.67
CA LEU A 55 -4.90 -5.34 -4.44
C LEU A 55 -3.50 -4.87 -4.01
N SER A 56 -3.01 -3.76 -4.56
CA SER A 56 -1.70 -3.20 -4.21
C SER A 56 -1.57 -2.94 -2.71
N GLY A 57 -2.52 -2.21 -2.14
CA GLY A 57 -2.54 -1.97 -0.69
C GLY A 57 -2.79 -3.25 0.12
N ALA A 58 -3.70 -4.14 -0.35
CA ALA A 58 -4.03 -5.38 0.35
C ALA A 58 -2.86 -6.37 0.49
N LEU A 59 -1.86 -6.30 -0.38
CA LEU A 59 -0.67 -7.16 -0.30
C LEU A 59 0.26 -6.80 0.85
N PHE A 60 0.21 -5.56 1.36
CA PHE A 60 1.14 -5.07 2.37
C PHE A 60 0.46 -4.59 3.65
N ALA A 61 -0.64 -3.86 3.54
CA ALA A 61 -1.29 -3.22 4.68
C ALA A 61 -1.60 -4.16 5.85
N PRO A 62 -2.13 -5.39 5.65
CA PRO A 62 -2.42 -6.29 6.76
C PRO A 62 -1.18 -6.72 7.54
N THR A 63 -0.09 -7.04 6.83
CA THR A 63 1.16 -7.48 7.47
C THR A 63 1.83 -6.31 8.21
N VAL A 64 1.84 -5.11 7.61
CA VAL A 64 2.39 -3.91 8.25
C VAL A 64 1.57 -3.52 9.47
N ALA A 65 0.25 -3.54 9.38
CA ALA A 65 -0.64 -3.24 10.50
C ALA A 65 -0.41 -4.20 11.68
N MET A 66 -0.27 -5.50 11.40
CA MET A 66 0.06 -6.50 12.42
C MET A 66 1.41 -6.21 13.10
N LEU A 67 2.45 -5.82 12.34
CA LEU A 67 3.77 -5.51 12.90
C LEU A 67 3.79 -4.23 13.74
N LEU A 68 2.87 -3.31 13.48
CA LEU A 68 2.79 -2.02 14.15
C LEU A 68 1.69 -1.93 15.21
N ASP A 69 0.93 -3.02 15.39
CA ASP A 69 -0.26 -3.06 16.26
C ASP A 69 -1.26 -1.94 15.91
N LYS A 70 -1.60 -1.85 14.61
CA LYS A 70 -2.52 -0.86 14.05
C LYS A 70 -3.73 -1.52 13.43
N SER A 71 -4.85 -0.79 13.43
CA SER A 71 -6.08 -1.21 12.77
C SER A 71 -6.01 -1.06 11.24
N LEU A 72 -7.01 -1.57 10.54
CA LEU A 72 -7.13 -1.47 9.09
C LEU A 72 -8.43 -0.74 8.70
N LEU A 73 -8.35 0.00 7.59
CA LEU A 73 -9.50 0.56 6.88
C LEU A 73 -9.41 0.16 5.40
N ALA A 74 -10.22 -0.82 5.00
CA ALA A 74 -10.28 -1.29 3.63
C ALA A 74 -11.33 -0.51 2.84
N VAL A 75 -10.91 0.31 1.87
CA VAL A 75 -11.81 1.04 0.98
C VAL A 75 -12.07 0.20 -0.27
N ARG A 76 -13.32 -0.15 -0.49
CA ARG A 76 -13.72 -1.07 -1.56
C ARG A 76 -13.72 -0.41 -2.93
N LYS A 77 -13.52 -1.22 -3.97
CA LYS A 77 -13.69 -0.83 -5.38
C LYS A 77 -15.00 -1.39 -5.91
N GLY A 78 -15.87 -0.51 -6.40
CA GLY A 78 -17.10 -0.89 -7.13
C GLY A 78 -18.30 -1.22 -6.25
N GLU A 79 -19.47 -1.25 -6.90
CA GLU A 79 -20.77 -1.51 -6.27
C GLU A 79 -21.11 -3.01 -6.20
N ASP A 80 -20.41 -3.85 -6.96
CA ASP A 80 -20.68 -5.28 -7.09
C ASP A 80 -19.99 -6.12 -5.98
N CYS A 81 -20.08 -5.68 -4.74
CA CYS A 81 -19.49 -6.42 -3.64
C CYS A 81 -20.55 -6.99 -2.71
N HIS A 82 -20.25 -8.16 -2.12
CA HIS A 82 -21.07 -8.82 -1.12
C HIS A 82 -21.35 -7.99 0.15
N SER A 83 -20.61 -6.89 0.34
CA SER A 83 -20.83 -5.94 1.42
C SER A 83 -21.44 -4.65 0.88
N SER A 84 -22.47 -4.14 1.55
CA SER A 84 -23.08 -2.84 1.27
C SER A 84 -22.21 -1.65 1.78
N ARG A 85 -21.08 -1.95 2.44
CA ARG A 85 -20.20 -0.94 3.00
C ARG A 85 -19.10 -0.55 2.02
N THR A 86 -18.87 0.74 1.84
CA THR A 86 -17.76 1.28 1.03
C THR A 86 -16.43 1.21 1.78
N VAL A 87 -16.46 1.28 3.10
CA VAL A 87 -15.29 1.15 3.98
C VAL A 87 -15.57 0.05 5.00
N GLU A 88 -14.59 -0.82 5.22
CA GLU A 88 -14.63 -1.87 6.25
C GLU A 88 -13.39 -1.74 7.14
N GLY A 89 -13.56 -1.88 8.44
CA GLY A 89 -12.45 -1.83 9.39
C GLY A 89 -12.84 -1.24 10.74
N ASP A 90 -11.88 -0.61 11.41
CA ASP A 90 -12.05 -0.05 12.74
C ASP A 90 -12.60 1.39 12.68
N TYR A 91 -13.90 1.52 12.94
CA TYR A 91 -14.55 2.83 12.98
C TYR A 91 -14.25 3.66 14.25
N ALA A 92 -13.47 3.14 15.19
CA ALA A 92 -13.00 3.92 16.34
C ALA A 92 -11.72 4.71 16.05
N ALA A 93 -11.04 4.43 14.93
CA ALA A 93 -9.85 5.16 14.54
C ALA A 93 -10.12 6.66 14.36
N LEU A 94 -9.26 7.48 14.95
CA LEU A 94 -9.30 8.94 14.84
C LEU A 94 -8.36 9.45 13.76
N THR A 95 -7.27 8.72 13.52
CA THR A 95 -6.25 9.07 12.53
C THR A 95 -5.88 7.86 11.67
N TYR A 96 -5.55 8.10 10.42
CA TYR A 96 -5.10 7.04 9.54
C TYR A 96 -4.04 7.50 8.55
N VAL A 97 -3.21 6.56 8.11
CA VAL A 97 -2.29 6.72 6.97
C VAL A 97 -2.84 5.93 5.79
N ILE A 98 -2.59 6.40 4.58
CA ILE A 98 -2.92 5.66 3.36
C ILE A 98 -1.66 4.95 2.87
N LEU A 99 -1.79 3.66 2.56
CA LEU A 99 -0.73 2.86 1.97
C LEU A 99 -1.13 2.48 0.53
N ASP A 100 -0.34 2.94 -0.45
CA ASP A 100 -0.56 2.65 -1.87
C ASP A 100 0.75 2.36 -2.59
N ASP A 101 0.67 1.72 -3.78
CA ASP A 101 1.87 1.40 -4.57
C ASP A 101 2.51 2.66 -5.16
N MET A 102 1.74 3.47 -5.83
CA MET A 102 2.20 4.73 -6.42
C MET A 102 1.04 5.72 -6.55
N VAL A 103 1.35 6.97 -6.37
CA VAL A 103 0.42 8.08 -6.62
C VAL A 103 0.76 8.73 -7.95
N SER A 104 -0.16 8.68 -8.91
CA SER A 104 -0.02 9.32 -10.23
C SER A 104 -0.85 10.60 -10.27
N SER A 105 -2.17 10.48 -10.42
CA SER A 105 -3.10 11.62 -10.45
C SER A 105 -3.62 12.03 -9.07
N GLY A 106 -3.40 11.20 -8.05
CA GLY A 106 -4.00 11.38 -6.73
C GLY A 106 -5.46 10.93 -6.62
N GLU A 107 -6.07 10.47 -7.70
CA GLU A 107 -7.49 10.08 -7.72
C GLU A 107 -7.81 8.96 -6.72
N THR A 108 -6.96 7.93 -6.62
CA THR A 108 -7.14 6.85 -5.64
C THR A 108 -7.13 7.40 -4.21
N ILE A 109 -6.19 8.30 -3.91
CA ILE A 109 -6.06 8.92 -2.59
C ILE A 109 -7.30 9.76 -2.28
N ARG A 110 -7.76 10.59 -3.24
CA ARG A 110 -8.96 11.40 -3.11
C ARG A 110 -10.18 10.54 -2.78
N VAL A 111 -10.39 9.46 -3.53
CA VAL A 111 -11.51 8.53 -3.30
C VAL A 111 -11.42 7.87 -1.93
N ILE A 112 -10.23 7.44 -1.48
CA ILE A 112 -10.05 6.86 -0.14
C ILE A 112 -10.46 7.86 0.94
N VAL A 113 -9.97 9.10 0.86
CA VAL A 113 -10.29 10.16 1.83
C VAL A 113 -11.78 10.48 1.83
N GLU A 114 -12.39 10.65 0.65
CA GLU A 114 -13.81 10.95 0.53
C GLU A 114 -14.70 9.83 1.08
N ASP A 115 -14.40 8.57 0.77
CA ASP A 115 -15.20 7.43 1.21
C ASP A 115 -15.07 7.20 2.71
N ILE A 116 -13.86 7.36 3.29
CA ILE A 116 -13.68 7.32 4.74
C ILE A 116 -14.44 8.48 5.40
N LYS A 117 -14.34 9.70 4.88
CA LYS A 117 -15.01 10.87 5.44
C LYS A 117 -16.54 10.76 5.45
N LYS A 118 -17.14 10.05 4.47
CA LYS A 118 -18.59 9.80 4.43
C LYS A 118 -19.07 8.95 5.62
N VAL A 119 -18.26 7.98 6.06
CA VAL A 119 -18.64 7.02 7.12
C VAL A 119 -17.99 7.33 8.47
N MET A 120 -16.85 8.02 8.45
CA MET A 120 -16.07 8.42 9.62
C MET A 120 -15.66 9.90 9.49
N PRO A 121 -16.60 10.87 9.62
CA PRO A 121 -16.32 12.29 9.42
C PRO A 121 -15.31 12.87 10.44
N TRP A 122 -15.09 12.15 11.53
CA TRP A 122 -14.11 12.50 12.58
C TRP A 122 -12.69 12.02 12.28
N ALA A 123 -12.52 11.02 11.39
CA ALA A 123 -11.21 10.44 11.10
C ALA A 123 -10.38 11.34 10.17
N GLU A 124 -9.11 11.50 10.50
CA GLU A 124 -8.19 12.38 9.80
C GLU A 124 -7.08 11.59 9.09
N CYS A 125 -6.86 11.87 7.80
CA CYS A 125 -5.69 11.37 7.08
C CYS A 125 -4.45 12.17 7.48
N VAL A 126 -3.47 11.50 8.11
CA VAL A 126 -2.23 12.14 8.55
C VAL A 126 -1.09 12.01 7.57
N GLY A 127 -1.23 11.17 6.54
CA GLY A 127 -0.25 11.04 5.47
C GLY A 127 -0.52 9.89 4.51
N VAL A 128 0.24 9.86 3.43
CA VAL A 128 0.22 8.82 2.41
C VAL A 128 1.62 8.26 2.24
N LEU A 129 1.76 6.94 2.35
CA LEU A 129 3.01 6.25 2.07
C LEU A 129 2.89 5.48 0.75
N GLN A 130 3.79 5.79 -0.18
CA GLN A 130 3.95 5.08 -1.44
C GLN A 130 5.11 4.11 -1.32
N TYR A 131 4.91 2.84 -1.65
CA TYR A 131 5.96 1.83 -1.56
C TYR A 131 6.61 1.48 -2.91
N LEU A 132 6.05 1.97 -4.03
CA LEU A 132 6.67 1.95 -5.35
C LEU A 132 6.87 3.39 -5.83
N TRP A 133 8.08 3.72 -6.18
CA TRP A 133 8.41 4.99 -6.80
C TRP A 133 9.18 4.77 -8.09
N LYS A 134 8.90 5.61 -9.05
CA LYS A 134 9.72 5.72 -10.25
C LYS A 134 10.87 6.69 -9.94
N THR A 135 12.10 6.20 -9.89
CA THR A 135 13.22 7.12 -10.11
C THR A 135 13.15 7.63 -11.54
N PRO A 136 13.51 8.90 -11.82
CA PRO A 136 13.50 9.47 -13.17
C PRO A 136 14.41 8.75 -14.18
N SER A 137 15.31 7.89 -13.72
CA SER A 137 16.14 7.04 -14.58
C SER A 137 15.50 5.66 -14.72
N SER A 138 15.51 5.12 -15.93
CA SER A 138 15.00 3.81 -16.31
C SER A 138 15.61 2.62 -15.55
N ASP A 139 16.53 2.86 -14.67
CA ASP A 139 17.12 1.89 -13.76
C ASP A 139 16.34 1.88 -12.45
N TRP A 140 15.61 0.79 -12.22
CA TRP A 140 14.88 0.46 -10.99
C TRP A 140 15.82 0.19 -9.79
N ARG A 141 16.86 0.97 -9.65
CA ARG A 141 17.76 0.92 -8.52
C ARG A 141 17.23 1.80 -7.41
N TYR A 142 16.89 1.17 -6.35
CA TYR A 142 16.37 1.71 -5.12
C TYR A 142 17.41 2.59 -4.42
N SER A 143 17.26 3.89 -4.52
CA SER A 143 17.74 4.78 -3.49
C SER A 143 16.60 4.90 -2.48
N VAL A 144 16.72 4.24 -1.36
CA VAL A 144 15.75 4.31 -0.29
C VAL A 144 16.15 5.51 0.57
N ASP A 145 15.76 6.69 0.17
CA ASP A 145 15.61 7.77 1.15
C ASP A 145 14.17 7.68 1.69
N PRO A 146 13.97 7.27 2.94
CA PRO A 146 12.63 7.09 3.52
C PRO A 146 11.79 8.37 3.50
N VAL A 147 12.44 9.53 3.44
CA VAL A 147 11.77 10.83 3.52
C VAL A 147 11.00 11.16 2.25
N ASP A 148 11.49 10.72 1.08
CA ASP A 148 10.88 11.04 -0.21
C ASP A 148 9.59 10.27 -0.50
N HIS A 149 9.25 9.30 0.35
CA HIS A 149 8.12 8.41 0.13
C HIS A 149 6.91 8.73 0.99
N TRP A 150 7.12 9.60 1.98
CA TRP A 150 6.08 10.06 2.88
C TRP A 150 5.54 11.41 2.44
N VAL A 151 4.30 11.43 1.98
CA VAL A 151 3.60 12.69 1.69
C VAL A 151 2.81 13.08 2.93
N LYS A 152 3.30 14.07 3.66
CA LYS A 152 2.58 14.62 4.82
C LYS A 152 1.31 15.34 4.37
N LYS A 153 0.31 15.37 5.24
CA LYS A 153 -0.94 16.09 5.04
C LYS A 153 -0.74 17.54 4.55
N GLU A 154 0.25 18.23 5.09
CA GLU A 154 0.61 19.59 4.68
C GLU A 154 0.94 19.71 3.19
N ASN A 155 1.45 18.65 2.58
CA ASN A 155 1.81 18.57 1.17
C ASN A 155 0.69 17.98 0.30
N LEU A 156 -0.37 17.42 0.89
CA LEU A 156 -1.51 16.88 0.14
C LEU A 156 -2.34 17.99 -0.51
N ASN A 157 -2.24 19.24 -0.05
CA ASN A 157 -2.95 20.40 -0.60
C ASN A 157 -2.56 20.70 -2.06
N GLY A 158 -1.40 20.22 -2.54
CA GLY A 158 -1.00 20.32 -3.95
C GLY A 158 -1.65 19.27 -4.86
N TRP A 159 -2.39 18.31 -4.29
CA TRP A 159 -2.96 17.17 -5.00
C TRP A 159 -4.47 17.29 -5.25
N SER A 160 -5.06 18.45 -5.08
CA SER A 160 -6.50 18.69 -5.26
C SER A 160 -7.40 17.71 -4.49
N VAL A 161 -6.95 17.26 -3.32
CA VAL A 161 -7.65 16.25 -2.49
C VAL A 161 -8.63 16.89 -1.49
N LEU A 162 -8.74 18.21 -1.51
CA LEU A 162 -9.71 18.96 -0.68
C LEU A 162 -10.75 19.62 -1.51
#